data_3bd0e03adea3a8cd76583405cdd65784
#
_entry.id   3bd0e03adea3a8cd76583405cdd65784
#
_cell.length_a   1.000
_cell.length_b   1.000
_cell.length_c   1.000
_cell.angle_alpha   90.00
_cell.angle_beta   90.00
_cell.angle_gamma   90.00
#
_symmetry.space_group_name_H-M   'P 1'
#
loop_
_entity.id
_entity.type
_entity.pdbx_description
1 polymer ?
#
loop_
_entity_poly.entity_id
_entity_poly.type
_entity_poly.pdbx_seq_one_letter_code
_entity_poly.pdbx_strand_id
1 'polypeptide(L)'
;MAYYDGCISVDLSAIKPMIALPFHPSNVYEIDTLNQNLTDILREIEIESERVAHGKAKLSLLDKVENGRLKVQQGIIAGCSGGNYENVIAAANALRGQSCGNDTFSLAVYPSSQPVFMDLAKKGVVADLIGAGAIIRTAFCGPCFGAGDTPINNGLSIRHTTRNFPNREGSKPANGQMSAVALMDARSIAATAANGGYLTSASELDCWDNVPEYAFDVTPYKNRVYQGFVKGGNSATADLRTEH
;
A
#
# COMPACT_ATOMS: atom_id res chain seq x y z
N MET A 1 -13.78 9.43 -36.05
CA MET A 1 -13.61 8.01 -35.67
C MET A 1 -12.17 7.86 -35.23
N ALA A 2 -11.89 7.29 -34.02
CA ALA A 2 -10.53 7.06 -33.60
C ALA A 2 -9.99 5.79 -34.30
N TYR A 3 -8.72 5.81 -34.67
CA TYR A 3 -8.02 4.66 -35.25
C TYR A 3 -7.12 4.04 -34.17
N TYR A 4 -7.08 2.72 -34.12
CA TYR A 4 -6.26 1.95 -33.18
C TYR A 4 -5.48 0.88 -33.94
N ASP A 5 -4.19 0.73 -33.64
CA ASP A 5 -3.32 -0.28 -34.28
C ASP A 5 -3.62 -1.71 -33.82
N GLY A 6 -4.29 -1.86 -32.66
CA GLY A 6 -4.65 -3.15 -32.11
C GLY A 6 -5.50 -3.06 -30.85
N CYS A 7 -5.93 -4.19 -30.35
CA CYS A 7 -6.67 -4.33 -29.10
C CYS A 7 -6.07 -5.49 -28.27
N ILE A 8 -5.88 -5.25 -26.98
CA ILE A 8 -5.50 -6.27 -25.99
C ILE A 8 -6.69 -6.44 -25.05
N SER A 9 -7.19 -7.66 -24.92
CA SER A 9 -8.25 -8.01 -23.97
C SER A 9 -7.66 -8.83 -22.84
N VAL A 10 -7.95 -8.43 -21.59
CA VAL A 10 -7.51 -9.14 -20.38
C VAL A 10 -8.74 -9.49 -19.55
N ASP A 11 -8.92 -10.77 -19.27
CA ASP A 11 -9.95 -11.24 -18.34
C ASP A 11 -9.44 -11.09 -16.91
N LEU A 12 -9.92 -10.08 -16.21
CA LEU A 12 -9.52 -9.79 -14.83
C LEU A 12 -9.96 -10.88 -13.84
N SER A 13 -10.98 -11.67 -14.16
CA SER A 13 -11.45 -12.77 -13.31
C SER A 13 -10.48 -13.96 -13.27
N ALA A 14 -9.62 -14.07 -14.27
CA ALA A 14 -8.60 -15.10 -14.37
C ALA A 14 -7.29 -14.76 -13.66
N ILE A 15 -7.13 -13.49 -13.21
CA ILE A 15 -5.92 -13.02 -12.56
C ILE A 15 -5.95 -13.39 -11.08
N LYS A 16 -4.94 -14.13 -10.63
CA LYS A 16 -4.74 -14.45 -9.23
C LYS A 16 -4.04 -13.30 -8.48
N PRO A 17 -4.10 -13.28 -7.14
CA PRO A 17 -3.33 -12.31 -6.35
C PRO A 17 -1.83 -12.39 -6.65
N MET A 18 -1.23 -11.23 -6.90
CA MET A 18 0.15 -11.13 -7.34
C MET A 18 0.98 -10.22 -6.44
N ILE A 19 2.28 -10.46 -6.44
CA ILE A 19 3.28 -9.60 -5.83
C ILE A 19 4.35 -9.21 -6.86
N ALA A 20 4.69 -7.93 -6.94
CA ALA A 20 5.85 -7.47 -7.68
C ALA A 20 7.00 -7.21 -6.70
N LEU A 21 7.98 -8.10 -6.70
CA LEU A 21 9.15 -8.05 -5.81
C LEU A 21 10.04 -6.83 -6.12
N PRO A 22 10.91 -6.39 -5.18
CA PRO A 22 11.87 -5.34 -5.48
C PRO A 22 12.73 -5.75 -6.69
N PHE A 23 13.26 -4.90 -7.48
CA PHE A 23 13.39 -3.46 -7.54
C PHE A 23 12.78 -2.94 -8.84
N HIS A 24 11.97 -3.77 -9.48
CA HIS A 24 11.32 -3.46 -10.75
C HIS A 24 9.89 -4.04 -10.78
N PRO A 25 8.89 -3.35 -11.36
CA PRO A 25 7.51 -3.84 -11.39
C PRO A 25 7.31 -5.11 -12.24
N SER A 26 8.25 -5.47 -13.12
CA SER A 26 8.20 -6.72 -13.87
C SER A 26 8.68 -7.95 -13.08
N ASN A 27 9.22 -7.78 -11.88
CA ASN A 27 9.56 -8.89 -10.97
C ASN A 27 8.28 -9.45 -10.32
N VAL A 28 7.32 -9.86 -11.15
CA VAL A 28 5.97 -10.18 -10.72
C VAL A 28 5.73 -11.68 -10.69
N TYR A 29 5.12 -12.16 -9.60
CA TYR A 29 4.79 -13.56 -9.35
C TYR A 29 3.38 -13.68 -8.78
N GLU A 30 2.66 -14.75 -9.09
CA GLU A 30 1.53 -15.17 -8.26
C GLU A 30 2.04 -15.45 -6.83
N ILE A 31 1.33 -14.98 -5.81
CA ILE A 31 1.76 -15.15 -4.40
C ILE A 31 1.93 -16.63 -4.06
N ASP A 32 1.02 -17.48 -4.53
CA ASP A 32 1.07 -18.92 -4.31
C ASP A 32 2.31 -19.56 -4.97
N THR A 33 2.64 -19.13 -6.18
CA THR A 33 3.84 -19.57 -6.90
C THR A 33 5.12 -19.14 -6.19
N LEU A 34 5.16 -17.89 -5.69
CA LEU A 34 6.28 -17.41 -4.89
C LEU A 34 6.45 -18.24 -3.62
N ASN A 35 5.37 -18.49 -2.87
CA ASN A 35 5.41 -19.26 -1.63
C ASN A 35 5.91 -20.72 -1.85
N GLN A 36 5.72 -21.29 -3.03
CA GLN A 36 6.22 -22.62 -3.38
C GLN A 36 7.71 -22.62 -3.78
N ASN A 37 8.27 -21.47 -4.20
CA ASN A 37 9.61 -21.35 -4.78
C ASN A 37 10.46 -20.25 -4.10
N LEU A 38 10.24 -20.00 -2.80
CA LEU A 38 10.85 -18.89 -2.07
C LEU A 38 12.37 -18.82 -2.22
N THR A 39 13.07 -19.95 -2.06
CA THR A 39 14.54 -19.95 -2.00
C THR A 39 15.18 -19.43 -3.28
N ASP A 40 14.71 -19.88 -4.42
CA ASP A 40 15.32 -19.52 -5.70
C ASP A 40 14.97 -18.10 -6.09
N ILE A 41 13.69 -17.72 -5.96
CA ILE A 41 13.20 -16.38 -6.33
C ILE A 41 13.82 -15.30 -5.40
N LEU A 42 13.84 -15.52 -4.10
CA LEU A 42 14.39 -14.54 -3.17
C LEU A 42 15.90 -14.37 -3.31
N ARG A 43 16.62 -15.45 -3.66
CA ARG A 43 18.06 -15.36 -3.95
C ARG A 43 18.36 -14.48 -5.16
N GLU A 44 17.56 -14.55 -6.21
CA GLU A 44 17.69 -13.67 -7.37
C GLU A 44 17.52 -12.19 -6.99
N ILE A 45 16.54 -11.89 -6.13
CA ILE A 45 16.31 -10.53 -5.63
C ILE A 45 17.46 -10.06 -4.73
N GLU A 46 18.02 -10.94 -3.90
CA GLU A 46 19.21 -10.61 -3.10
C GLU A 46 20.42 -10.25 -3.99
N ILE A 47 20.67 -11.01 -5.06
CA ILE A 47 21.73 -10.73 -6.03
C ILE A 47 21.49 -9.36 -6.71
N GLU A 48 20.25 -9.06 -7.09
CA GLU A 48 19.91 -7.75 -7.65
C GLU A 48 20.12 -6.62 -6.63
N SER A 49 19.81 -6.87 -5.34
CA SER A 49 20.00 -5.90 -4.27
C SER A 49 21.46 -5.44 -4.13
N GLU A 50 22.42 -6.34 -4.30
CA GLU A 50 23.85 -6.01 -4.25
C GLU A 50 24.24 -5.04 -5.38
N ARG A 51 23.66 -5.21 -6.56
CA ARG A 51 23.81 -4.33 -7.70
C ARG A 51 23.24 -2.94 -7.43
N VAL A 52 22.02 -2.90 -6.88
CA VAL A 52 21.31 -1.65 -6.51
C VAL A 52 22.02 -0.91 -5.38
N ALA A 53 22.53 -1.65 -4.40
CA ALA A 53 23.23 -1.06 -3.26
C ALA A 53 24.65 -0.55 -3.57
N HIS A 54 25.23 -0.91 -4.73
CA HIS A 54 26.59 -0.56 -5.09
C HIS A 54 27.62 -0.88 -3.97
N GLY A 55 27.45 -2.01 -3.30
CA GLY A 55 28.31 -2.44 -2.18
C GLY A 55 28.14 -1.67 -0.87
N LYS A 56 27.17 -0.75 -0.77
CA LYS A 56 26.95 0.07 0.45
C LYS A 56 26.16 -0.63 1.53
N ALA A 57 25.38 -1.63 1.17
CA ALA A 57 24.51 -2.38 2.07
C ALA A 57 24.16 -3.74 1.43
N LYS A 58 23.62 -4.64 2.23
CA LYS A 58 23.13 -5.94 1.79
C LYS A 58 21.69 -6.14 2.29
N LEU A 59 20.81 -6.57 1.40
CA LEU A 59 19.46 -7.04 1.73
C LEU A 59 19.51 -8.55 1.85
N SER A 60 19.02 -9.08 2.96
CA SER A 60 18.78 -10.50 3.16
C SER A 60 17.29 -10.77 3.17
N LEU A 61 16.79 -11.58 2.28
CA LEU A 61 15.38 -12.00 2.20
C LEU A 61 15.21 -13.46 2.63
N LEU A 62 16.22 -14.29 2.39
CA LEU A 62 16.21 -15.69 2.79
C LEU A 62 16.20 -15.89 4.31
N ASP A 63 16.76 -14.97 5.08
CA ASP A 63 16.69 -14.97 6.54
C ASP A 63 15.29 -14.70 7.11
N LYS A 64 14.36 -14.26 6.27
CA LYS A 64 12.94 -14.02 6.61
C LYS A 64 12.04 -15.21 6.30
N VAL A 65 12.60 -16.28 5.79
CA VAL A 65 11.84 -17.50 5.54
C VAL A 65 11.79 -18.34 6.81
N GLU A 66 10.64 -18.35 7.47
CA GLU A 66 10.35 -19.08 8.68
C GLU A 66 9.36 -20.21 8.39
N ASN A 67 9.74 -21.46 8.66
CA ASN A 67 8.88 -22.63 8.42
C ASN A 67 8.34 -22.73 6.98
N GLY A 68 9.14 -22.33 5.99
CA GLY A 68 8.74 -22.34 4.58
C GLY A 68 7.82 -21.21 4.18
N ARG A 69 7.66 -20.16 4.99
CA ARG A 69 6.85 -18.96 4.71
C ARG A 69 7.69 -17.69 4.81
N LEU A 70 7.48 -16.77 3.89
CA LEU A 70 8.14 -15.46 3.93
C LEU A 70 7.45 -14.54 4.93
N LYS A 71 8.19 -14.06 5.94
CA LYS A 71 7.72 -13.06 6.89
C LYS A 71 8.17 -11.67 6.46
N VAL A 72 7.22 -10.77 6.23
CA VAL A 72 7.47 -9.37 5.89
C VAL A 72 7.34 -8.48 7.13
N GLN A 73 7.97 -7.30 7.11
CA GLN A 73 8.04 -6.44 8.27
C GLN A 73 7.06 -5.27 8.24
N GLN A 74 6.52 -4.96 7.06
CA GLN A 74 5.60 -3.83 6.92
C GLN A 74 4.59 -4.06 5.81
N GLY A 75 3.33 -3.71 6.08
CA GLY A 75 2.27 -3.58 5.09
C GLY A 75 1.82 -2.12 4.97
N ILE A 76 1.61 -1.63 3.75
CA ILE A 76 1.08 -0.28 3.51
C ILE A 76 -0.01 -0.32 2.45
N ILE A 77 -1.17 0.21 2.80
CA ILE A 77 -2.30 0.44 1.90
C ILE A 77 -2.44 1.94 1.73
N ALA A 78 -2.04 2.51 0.58
CA ALA A 78 -1.90 3.96 0.49
C ALA A 78 -2.16 4.53 -0.90
N GLY A 79 -2.40 5.83 -0.90
CA GLY A 79 -2.52 6.64 -2.11
C GLY A 79 -3.80 6.43 -2.89
N CYS A 80 -3.81 6.97 -4.11
CA CYS A 80 -4.98 6.91 -5.00
C CYS A 80 -5.29 5.49 -5.50
N SER A 81 -4.31 4.59 -5.52
CA SER A 81 -4.48 3.19 -5.91
C SER A 81 -4.88 2.29 -4.74
N GLY A 82 -4.09 2.29 -3.67
CA GLY A 82 -4.31 1.40 -2.52
C GLY A 82 -5.34 1.89 -1.54
N GLY A 83 -5.35 3.20 -1.23
CA GLY A 83 -6.20 3.80 -0.21
C GLY A 83 -7.63 4.12 -0.65
N ASN A 84 -8.11 3.60 -1.77
CA ASN A 84 -9.49 3.81 -2.19
C ASN A 84 -10.48 3.17 -1.19
N TYR A 85 -11.73 3.60 -1.26
CA TYR A 85 -12.76 3.21 -0.30
C TYR A 85 -12.92 1.69 -0.20
N GLU A 86 -13.05 1.02 -1.32
CA GLU A 86 -13.27 -0.44 -1.37
C GLU A 86 -12.10 -1.23 -0.79
N ASN A 87 -10.87 -0.83 -1.08
CA ASN A 87 -9.68 -1.48 -0.56
C ASN A 87 -9.57 -1.35 0.96
N VAL A 88 -9.89 -0.17 1.51
CA VAL A 88 -9.84 0.04 2.96
C VAL A 88 -10.94 -0.74 3.68
N ILE A 89 -12.16 -0.82 3.10
CA ILE A 89 -13.24 -1.67 3.62
C ILE A 89 -12.82 -3.14 3.60
N ALA A 90 -12.28 -3.62 2.48
CA ALA A 90 -11.81 -5.00 2.37
C ALA A 90 -10.74 -5.33 3.42
N ALA A 91 -9.78 -4.42 3.64
CA ALA A 91 -8.78 -4.59 4.68
C ALA A 91 -9.41 -4.65 6.09
N ALA A 92 -10.38 -3.79 6.38
CA ALA A 92 -11.08 -3.82 7.67
C ALA A 92 -11.90 -5.12 7.85
N ASN A 93 -12.54 -5.62 6.79
CA ASN A 93 -13.26 -6.88 6.85
C ASN A 93 -12.34 -8.06 7.20
N ALA A 94 -11.15 -8.12 6.59
CA ALA A 94 -10.15 -9.15 6.91
C ALA A 94 -9.62 -9.05 8.34
N LEU A 95 -9.54 -7.83 8.88
CA LEU A 95 -8.92 -7.57 10.19
C LEU A 95 -9.93 -7.46 11.34
N ARG A 96 -11.22 -7.47 11.06
CA ARG A 96 -12.25 -7.36 12.10
C ARG A 96 -12.17 -8.53 13.08
N GLY A 97 -11.92 -8.23 14.35
CA GLY A 97 -11.74 -9.24 15.39
C GLY A 97 -10.41 -10.00 15.31
N GLN A 98 -9.50 -9.59 14.42
CA GLN A 98 -8.14 -10.11 14.29
C GLN A 98 -7.12 -9.12 14.87
N SER A 99 -5.86 -9.49 14.84
CA SER A 99 -4.74 -8.65 15.22
C SER A 99 -3.65 -8.71 14.14
N CYS A 100 -3.05 -7.58 13.83
CA CYS A 100 -1.85 -7.54 12.99
C CYS A 100 -0.61 -8.17 13.68
N GLY A 101 -0.79 -8.68 14.90
CA GLY A 101 0.30 -9.18 15.71
C GLY A 101 1.02 -8.07 16.49
N ASN A 102 1.94 -8.46 17.31
CA ASN A 102 2.70 -7.59 18.22
C ASN A 102 4.22 -7.75 18.07
N ASP A 103 4.64 -8.32 16.96
CA ASP A 103 6.04 -8.53 16.59
C ASP A 103 6.54 -7.40 15.66
N THR A 104 7.47 -7.69 14.79
CA THR A 104 8.10 -6.74 13.88
C THR A 104 7.18 -6.22 12.79
N PHE A 105 6.07 -6.90 12.49
CA PHE A 105 5.14 -6.47 11.45
C PHE A 105 4.33 -5.23 11.86
N SER A 106 4.21 -4.28 10.95
CA SER A 106 3.34 -3.11 11.12
C SER A 106 2.48 -2.88 9.89
N LEU A 107 1.22 -2.47 10.08
CA LEU A 107 0.31 -2.07 9.00
C LEU A 107 0.01 -0.59 9.08
N ALA A 108 0.20 0.16 7.98
CA ALA A 108 -0.25 1.54 7.86
C ALA A 108 -1.27 1.69 6.72
N VAL A 109 -2.34 2.44 6.99
CA VAL A 109 -3.43 2.69 6.03
C VAL A 109 -3.60 4.19 5.83
N TYR A 110 -3.55 4.62 4.57
CA TYR A 110 -3.74 5.99 4.12
C TYR A 110 -4.97 6.07 3.21
N PRO A 111 -6.13 6.49 3.69
CA PRO A 111 -7.29 6.69 2.80
C PRO A 111 -6.95 7.68 1.68
N SER A 112 -7.51 7.47 0.49
CA SER A 112 -7.15 8.22 -0.72
C SER A 112 -7.55 9.70 -0.68
N SER A 113 -8.52 10.07 0.16
CA SER A 113 -8.99 11.46 0.30
C SER A 113 -9.65 11.70 1.65
N GLN A 114 -9.87 12.97 2.00
CA GLN A 114 -10.57 13.32 3.23
C GLN A 114 -12.05 12.90 3.23
N PRO A 115 -12.83 13.03 2.14
CA PRO A 115 -14.18 12.48 2.10
C PRO A 115 -14.23 10.96 2.29
N VAL A 116 -13.31 10.22 1.68
CA VAL A 116 -13.18 8.76 1.91
C VAL A 116 -12.87 8.49 3.38
N PHE A 117 -11.89 9.18 3.96
CA PHE A 117 -11.54 9.01 5.36
C PHE A 117 -12.73 9.29 6.29
N MET A 118 -13.48 10.37 6.01
CA MET A 118 -14.65 10.74 6.81
C MET A 118 -15.76 9.69 6.73
N ASP A 119 -16.05 9.14 5.57
CA ASP A 119 -17.07 8.10 5.40
C ASP A 119 -16.67 6.79 6.11
N LEU A 120 -15.40 6.38 5.97
CA LEU A 120 -14.84 5.24 6.70
C LEU A 120 -14.95 5.44 8.23
N ALA A 121 -14.68 6.66 8.73
CA ALA A 121 -14.80 6.97 10.14
C ALA A 121 -16.26 6.92 10.62
N LYS A 122 -17.20 7.47 9.85
CA LYS A 122 -18.64 7.42 10.15
C LYS A 122 -19.19 5.98 10.22
N LYS A 123 -18.63 5.08 9.43
CA LYS A 123 -19.00 3.66 9.38
C LYS A 123 -18.26 2.77 10.39
N GLY A 124 -17.40 3.36 11.24
CA GLY A 124 -16.66 2.61 12.25
C GLY A 124 -15.42 1.85 11.73
N VAL A 125 -15.16 1.89 10.43
CA VAL A 125 -14.07 1.15 9.77
C VAL A 125 -12.70 1.56 10.31
N VAL A 126 -12.52 2.85 10.61
CA VAL A 126 -11.29 3.36 11.23
C VAL A 126 -11.07 2.74 12.62
N ALA A 127 -12.15 2.59 13.40
CA ALA A 127 -12.06 1.98 14.72
C ALA A 127 -11.72 0.48 14.63
N ASP A 128 -12.31 -0.25 13.68
CA ASP A 128 -12.00 -1.66 13.42
C ASP A 128 -10.52 -1.86 13.10
N LEU A 129 -9.98 -1.03 12.20
CA LEU A 129 -8.56 -1.09 11.80
C LEU A 129 -7.61 -0.75 12.95
N ILE A 130 -7.91 0.30 13.72
CA ILE A 130 -7.12 0.67 14.91
C ILE A 130 -7.19 -0.44 15.96
N GLY A 131 -8.37 -1.02 16.18
CA GLY A 131 -8.57 -2.14 17.08
C GLY A 131 -7.75 -3.38 16.73
N ALA A 132 -7.51 -3.61 15.43
CA ALA A 132 -6.64 -4.67 14.95
C ALA A 132 -5.13 -4.33 15.04
N GLY A 133 -4.76 -3.10 15.42
CA GLY A 133 -3.37 -2.66 15.54
C GLY A 133 -2.83 -1.92 14.31
N ALA A 134 -3.67 -1.60 13.32
CA ALA A 134 -3.25 -0.81 12.17
C ALA A 134 -3.06 0.68 12.52
N ILE A 135 -2.09 1.32 11.89
CA ILE A 135 -1.81 2.75 12.03
C ILE A 135 -2.57 3.50 10.94
N ILE A 136 -3.56 4.31 11.32
CA ILE A 136 -4.31 5.11 10.36
C ILE A 136 -3.66 6.48 10.19
N ARG A 137 -3.40 6.83 8.95
CA ARG A 137 -2.82 8.11 8.54
C ARG A 137 -3.86 8.96 7.79
N THR A 138 -3.59 10.24 7.64
CA THR A 138 -4.38 11.11 6.76
C THR A 138 -4.05 10.84 5.29
N ALA A 139 -4.93 11.26 4.37
CA ALA A 139 -4.68 11.17 2.93
C ALA A 139 -3.36 11.86 2.55
N PHE A 140 -2.39 11.07 2.13
CA PHE A 140 -1.05 11.53 1.75
C PHE A 140 -0.38 10.54 0.80
N CYS A 141 0.28 11.05 -0.22
CA CYS A 141 0.94 10.25 -1.25
C CYS A 141 2.37 9.80 -0.87
N GLY A 142 2.78 10.04 0.37
CA GLY A 142 4.15 9.82 0.86
C GLY A 142 4.74 8.45 0.57
N PRO A 143 4.07 7.35 0.94
CA PRO A 143 4.61 6.01 0.69
C PRO A 143 4.85 5.66 -0.78
N CYS A 144 4.20 6.35 -1.73
CA CYS A 144 4.40 6.11 -3.16
C CYS A 144 5.73 6.67 -3.70
N PHE A 145 6.30 7.68 -3.04
CA PHE A 145 7.56 8.30 -3.46
C PHE A 145 8.68 8.26 -2.41
N GLY A 146 8.45 7.52 -1.33
CA GLY A 146 9.46 7.32 -0.29
C GLY A 146 9.51 8.43 0.76
N ALA A 147 8.36 9.01 1.13
CA ALA A 147 8.24 9.93 2.25
C ALA A 147 7.35 9.32 3.35
N GLY A 148 7.91 9.11 4.52
CA GLY A 148 7.25 8.48 5.65
C GLY A 148 7.17 6.96 5.56
N ASP A 149 6.93 6.34 6.69
CA ASP A 149 6.82 4.88 6.87
C ASP A 149 7.97 4.09 6.19
N THR A 150 9.20 4.56 6.42
CA THR A 150 10.40 3.81 6.01
C THR A 150 10.45 2.49 6.77
N PRO A 151 10.66 1.36 6.09
CA PRO A 151 10.81 0.07 6.76
C PRO A 151 12.05 0.03 7.67
N ILE A 152 12.07 -0.90 8.60
CA ILE A 152 13.28 -1.18 9.39
C ILE A 152 14.44 -1.59 8.47
N ASN A 153 15.67 -1.49 8.99
CA ASN A 153 16.84 -2.01 8.27
C ASN A 153 16.65 -3.48 7.91
N ASN A 154 17.06 -3.86 6.71
CA ASN A 154 16.86 -5.19 6.13
C ASN A 154 15.38 -5.59 6.01
N GLY A 155 14.43 -4.64 6.12
CA GLY A 155 13.00 -4.92 6.06
C GLY A 155 12.48 -5.04 4.63
N LEU A 156 11.51 -5.92 4.43
CA LEU A 156 10.67 -5.99 3.24
C LEU A 156 9.30 -5.38 3.56
N SER A 157 8.92 -4.35 2.81
CA SER A 157 7.61 -3.69 2.90
C SER A 157 6.76 -4.11 1.72
N ILE A 158 5.57 -4.64 1.97
CA ILE A 158 4.56 -4.92 0.95
C ILE A 158 3.59 -3.74 0.87
N ARG A 159 3.40 -3.17 -0.32
CA ARG A 159 2.64 -1.94 -0.49
C ARG A 159 1.62 -2.02 -1.61
N HIS A 160 0.41 -1.58 -1.36
CA HIS A 160 -0.49 -1.16 -2.43
C HIS A 160 -0.24 0.32 -2.70
N THR A 161 0.77 0.58 -3.49
CA THR A 161 1.20 1.89 -4.00
C THR A 161 1.52 1.74 -5.48
N THR A 162 2.29 2.65 -6.07
CA THR A 162 2.51 2.66 -7.52
C THR A 162 3.93 2.31 -7.95
N ARG A 163 4.88 2.16 -7.02
CA ARG A 163 6.30 1.99 -7.37
C ARG A 163 7.05 1.13 -6.37
N ASN A 164 7.88 0.22 -6.89
CA ASN A 164 8.83 -0.59 -6.12
C ASN A 164 10.28 -0.43 -6.62
N PHE A 165 10.56 0.65 -7.35
CA PHE A 165 11.91 0.99 -7.79
C PHE A 165 12.83 1.22 -6.58
N PRO A 166 14.15 1.12 -6.75
CA PRO A 166 15.10 1.44 -5.69
C PRO A 166 14.84 2.82 -5.07
N ASN A 167 15.01 2.93 -3.77
CA ASN A 167 14.80 4.13 -2.94
C ASN A 167 13.33 4.60 -2.80
N ARG A 168 12.35 3.77 -3.16
CA ARG A 168 10.92 4.05 -2.90
C ARG A 168 10.49 3.64 -1.49
N GLU A 169 11.30 2.92 -0.78
CA GLU A 169 11.16 2.59 0.63
C GLU A 169 11.31 3.79 1.57
N GLY A 170 11.87 4.91 1.08
CA GLY A 170 12.07 6.15 1.85
C GLY A 170 13.50 6.34 2.37
N SER A 171 14.42 5.46 1.98
CA SER A 171 15.84 5.58 2.31
C SER A 171 16.70 5.10 1.15
N LYS A 172 17.96 5.57 1.11
CA LYS A 172 18.97 5.07 0.18
C LYS A 172 19.89 4.11 0.90
N PRO A 173 20.41 3.06 0.22
CA PRO A 173 21.43 2.19 0.81
C PRO A 173 22.63 3.00 1.30
N ALA A 174 22.91 2.94 2.60
CA ALA A 174 24.01 3.65 3.23
C ALA A 174 24.38 3.01 4.57
N ASN A 175 25.63 3.11 4.99
CA ASN A 175 26.11 2.66 6.29
C ASN A 175 25.74 1.19 6.62
N GLY A 176 25.76 0.33 5.63
CA GLY A 176 25.35 -1.06 5.79
C GLY A 176 23.82 -1.29 5.92
N GLN A 177 23.01 -0.25 5.77
CA GLN A 177 21.55 -0.32 5.93
C GLN A 177 20.84 -0.16 4.58
N MET A 178 19.84 -0.98 4.35
CA MET A 178 18.87 -0.84 3.29
C MET A 178 17.57 -1.57 3.65
N SER A 179 16.51 -1.24 2.94
CA SER A 179 15.24 -1.95 2.95
C SER A 179 14.67 -2.00 1.54
N ALA A 180 13.59 -2.70 1.34
CA ALA A 180 13.01 -2.85 0.00
C ALA A 180 11.48 -2.83 0.02
N VAL A 181 10.89 -2.52 -1.13
CA VAL A 181 9.45 -2.46 -1.35
C VAL A 181 9.05 -3.48 -2.41
N ALA A 182 8.03 -4.28 -2.10
CA ALA A 182 7.27 -5.06 -3.06
C ALA A 182 5.87 -4.45 -3.22
N LEU A 183 5.27 -4.56 -4.41
CA LEU A 183 3.89 -4.16 -4.65
C LEU A 183 2.96 -5.35 -4.52
N MET A 184 1.82 -5.13 -3.87
CA MET A 184 0.79 -6.12 -3.66
C MET A 184 -0.59 -5.45 -3.61
N ASP A 185 -1.65 -6.19 -3.88
CA ASP A 185 -3.02 -5.69 -3.67
C ASP A 185 -3.36 -5.54 -2.18
N ALA A 186 -4.33 -4.66 -1.87
CA ALA A 186 -4.69 -4.33 -0.49
C ALA A 186 -5.31 -5.52 0.26
N ARG A 187 -6.01 -6.42 -0.44
CA ARG A 187 -6.62 -7.61 0.17
C ARG A 187 -5.55 -8.59 0.62
N SER A 188 -4.56 -8.86 -0.24
CA SER A 188 -3.42 -9.72 0.11
C SER A 188 -2.54 -9.11 1.21
N ILE A 189 -2.39 -7.78 1.25
CA ILE A 189 -1.72 -7.09 2.37
C ILE A 189 -2.50 -7.29 3.66
N ALA A 190 -3.82 -7.17 3.64
CA ALA A 190 -4.67 -7.38 4.81
C ALA A 190 -4.66 -8.84 5.28
N ALA A 191 -4.68 -9.81 4.35
CA ALA A 191 -4.52 -11.22 4.65
C ALA A 191 -3.18 -11.52 5.30
N THR A 192 -2.10 -10.93 4.78
CA THR A 192 -0.75 -11.02 5.37
C THR A 192 -0.72 -10.40 6.77
N ALA A 193 -1.38 -9.27 6.98
CA ALA A 193 -1.48 -8.62 8.29
C ALA A 193 -2.24 -9.50 9.30
N ALA A 194 -3.40 -10.05 8.91
CA ALA A 194 -4.19 -10.97 9.74
C ALA A 194 -3.40 -12.24 10.11
N ASN A 195 -2.42 -12.61 9.31
CA ASN A 195 -1.52 -13.74 9.53
C ASN A 195 -0.17 -13.33 10.15
N GLY A 196 -0.13 -12.22 10.90
CA GLY A 196 1.05 -11.78 11.66
C GLY A 196 2.28 -11.43 10.82
N GLY A 197 2.09 -11.04 9.55
CA GLY A 197 3.17 -10.68 8.62
C GLY A 197 3.68 -11.82 7.74
N TYR A 198 3.12 -13.01 7.83
CA TYR A 198 3.45 -14.10 6.89
C TYR A 198 2.73 -13.88 5.55
N LEU A 199 3.50 -13.83 4.48
CA LEU A 199 2.98 -13.55 3.12
C LEU A 199 1.82 -14.48 2.77
N THR A 200 0.64 -13.91 2.58
CA THR A 200 -0.63 -14.60 2.42
C THR A 200 -1.39 -14.04 1.22
N SER A 201 -1.88 -14.91 0.37
CA SER A 201 -2.73 -14.54 -0.76
C SER A 201 -4.14 -14.16 -0.28
N ALA A 202 -4.78 -13.18 -0.93
CA ALA A 202 -6.18 -12.85 -0.68
C ALA A 202 -7.12 -14.04 -0.94
N SER A 203 -6.73 -15.00 -1.78
CA SER A 203 -7.51 -16.20 -2.05
C SER A 203 -7.63 -17.16 -0.86
N GLU A 204 -6.82 -16.97 0.20
CA GLU A 204 -6.89 -17.76 1.44
C GLU A 204 -8.02 -17.29 2.38
N LEU A 205 -8.65 -16.15 2.11
CA LEU A 205 -9.75 -15.60 2.92
C LEU A 205 -11.02 -15.44 2.08
N ASP A 206 -12.16 -15.53 2.75
CA ASP A 206 -13.50 -15.33 2.18
C ASP A 206 -14.27 -14.26 2.97
N CYS A 207 -13.85 -13.00 2.81
CA CYS A 207 -14.42 -11.87 3.56
C CYS A 207 -14.55 -10.57 2.73
N TRP A 208 -14.48 -10.68 1.39
CA TRP A 208 -14.32 -9.53 0.52
C TRP A 208 -15.63 -8.88 0.04
N ASP A 209 -16.78 -9.57 0.13
CA ASP A 209 -18.02 -9.20 -0.57
C ASP A 209 -18.85 -8.13 0.15
N ASN A 210 -18.60 -7.85 1.42
CA ASN A 210 -19.39 -6.88 2.17
C ASN A 210 -18.77 -5.49 2.11
N VAL A 211 -18.98 -4.79 0.98
CA VAL A 211 -18.54 -3.40 0.79
C VAL A 211 -19.77 -2.49 0.79
N PRO A 212 -20.03 -1.72 1.87
CA PRO A 212 -21.11 -0.74 1.91
C PRO A 212 -20.94 0.34 0.83
N GLU A 213 -22.04 0.87 0.32
CA GLU A 213 -22.00 1.96 -0.65
C GLU A 213 -21.24 3.18 -0.11
N TYR A 214 -20.39 3.78 -0.94
CA TYR A 214 -19.65 4.99 -0.61
C TYR A 214 -20.57 6.22 -0.64
N ALA A 215 -20.61 6.95 0.48
CA ALA A 215 -21.37 8.20 0.58
C ALA A 215 -20.42 9.40 0.49
N PHE A 216 -20.31 9.99 -0.69
CA PHE A 216 -19.50 11.20 -0.88
C PHE A 216 -20.09 12.38 -0.11
N ASP A 217 -19.25 13.01 0.73
CA ASP A 217 -19.59 14.21 1.48
C ASP A 217 -18.60 15.34 1.13
N VAL A 218 -19.10 16.40 0.55
CA VAL A 218 -18.34 17.58 0.10
C VAL A 218 -17.88 18.47 1.28
N THR A 219 -18.41 18.26 2.47
CA THR A 219 -18.18 19.13 3.66
C THR A 219 -16.70 19.36 3.95
N PRO A 220 -15.79 18.36 3.90
CA PRO A 220 -14.36 18.62 4.12
C PRO A 220 -13.76 19.65 3.19
N TYR A 221 -14.19 19.66 1.93
CA TYR A 221 -13.71 20.63 0.95
C TYR A 221 -14.31 22.01 1.17
N LYS A 222 -15.63 22.09 1.40
CA LYS A 222 -16.30 23.37 1.70
C LYS A 222 -15.68 24.07 2.92
N ASN A 223 -15.37 23.32 3.98
CA ASN A 223 -14.80 23.88 5.20
C ASN A 223 -13.30 24.23 5.08
N ARG A 224 -12.63 23.76 4.02
CA ARG A 224 -11.23 24.11 3.72
C ARG A 224 -11.07 25.28 2.77
N VAL A 225 -12.14 25.78 2.20
CA VAL A 225 -12.08 26.98 1.37
C VAL A 225 -11.67 28.14 2.26
N TYR A 226 -10.57 28.81 1.91
CA TYR A 226 -10.13 29.99 2.62
C TYR A 226 -11.14 31.13 2.41
N GLN A 227 -11.79 31.53 3.47
CA GLN A 227 -12.85 32.56 3.43
C GLN A 227 -12.36 33.95 3.81
N GLY A 228 -11.05 34.13 3.96
CA GLY A 228 -10.45 35.40 4.37
C GLY A 228 -10.34 36.45 3.26
N PHE A 229 -10.71 36.13 2.01
CA PHE A 229 -10.83 37.12 0.94
C PHE A 229 -12.22 37.72 0.96
N VAL A 230 -12.35 38.85 1.63
CA VAL A 230 -13.59 39.64 1.59
C VAL A 230 -13.69 40.32 0.22
N LYS A 231 -14.89 40.39 -0.32
CA LYS A 231 -15.19 41.13 -1.54
C LYS A 231 -14.69 42.59 -1.33
N GLY A 232 -13.66 43.02 -2.06
CA GLY A 232 -13.01 44.33 -1.88
C GLY A 232 -11.63 44.32 -1.18
N GLY A 233 -11.21 43.20 -0.64
CA GLY A 233 -9.82 42.93 -0.35
C GLY A 233 -9.00 42.75 -1.61
N ASN A 234 -7.93 42.47 -1.83
CA ASN A 234 -7.12 42.38 -3.04
C ASN A 234 -7.90 41.77 -4.20
N SER A 235 -8.45 42.61 -5.09
CA SER A 235 -9.34 42.23 -6.18
C SER A 235 -8.73 41.19 -7.15
N ALA A 236 -7.42 41.23 -7.37
CA ALA A 236 -6.72 40.31 -8.25
C ALA A 236 -6.74 38.83 -7.75
N THR A 237 -6.87 38.61 -6.45
CA THR A 237 -6.95 37.26 -5.87
C THR A 237 -8.40 36.78 -5.67
N ALA A 238 -9.37 37.70 -5.61
CA ALA A 238 -10.78 37.35 -5.49
C ALA A 238 -11.33 36.80 -6.82
N ASP A 239 -10.90 37.36 -7.96
CA ASP A 239 -11.36 36.98 -9.29
C ASP A 239 -10.86 35.57 -9.70
N LEU A 240 -9.67 35.18 -9.26
CA LEU A 240 -9.13 33.83 -9.53
C LEU A 240 -9.91 32.69 -8.85
N ARG A 241 -10.81 32.99 -7.90
CA ARG A 241 -11.62 31.99 -7.18
C ARG A 241 -13.05 31.87 -7.69
N THR A 242 -13.51 32.81 -8.50
CA THR A 242 -14.86 32.79 -9.07
C THR A 242 -14.94 32.09 -10.41
N GLU A 243 -13.81 31.71 -10.99
CA GLU A 243 -13.73 31.06 -12.31
C GLU A 243 -13.44 29.54 -12.24
N HIS A 244 -13.53 28.92 -11.07
CA HIS A 244 -13.33 27.45 -10.89
C HIS A 244 -14.52 26.77 -10.22
#